data_b69b304a0d18525ee773d9ae0aaa00bc
#
_entry.id   b69b304a0d18525ee773d9ae0aaa00bc
#
_cell.length_a   1.000
_cell.length_b   1.000
_cell.length_c   1.000
_cell.angle_alpha   90.00
_cell.angle_beta   90.00
_cell.angle_gamma   90.00
#
_symmetry.space_group_name_H-M   'P 1'
#
loop_
_entity.id
_entity.type
_entity.pdbx_description
1 polymer ?
#
loop_
_entity_poly.entity_id
_entity_poly.type
_entity_poly.pdbx_seq_one_letter_code
_entity_poly.pdbx_strand_id
1 'polypeptide(L)'
;MITPENIAAHRTIDVSDLQSTVFDYRAPLWWGNTLLLFIETAMFGILVTIYFSVMMNTSPFPPPRVDRLPVLYDPVPDLTLPVINLVVLLASLIPGIWLDISARKRNARAVKIALILTLSFNIASIVIRYFEFDSLHFKWNDNAYGSITWMILGMHLLHIIALGCEDIYLLIWTFVKGMDDKHAVDLTVTAVYWYWIVGIWVLLFPLVYLVPRMVE
;
A
#
# COMPACT_ATOMS: atom_id res chain seq x y z
N MET A 1 20.37 -53.19 13.91
CA MET A 1 21.27 -52.21 14.52
C MET A 1 21.78 -51.32 13.41
N ILE A 2 21.44 -50.05 13.43
CA ILE A 2 21.93 -49.07 12.43
C ILE A 2 23.30 -48.64 12.92
N THR A 3 24.36 -49.05 12.21
CA THR A 3 25.73 -48.62 12.54
C THR A 3 25.99 -47.23 12.00
N PRO A 4 26.88 -46.44 12.63
CA PRO A 4 27.20 -45.06 12.16
C PRO A 4 27.70 -44.99 10.71
N GLU A 5 28.27 -46.07 10.18
CA GLU A 5 28.70 -46.19 8.79
C GLU A 5 27.52 -46.24 7.79
N ASN A 6 26.37 -46.76 8.22
CA ASN A 6 25.18 -46.82 7.37
C ASN A 6 24.45 -45.47 7.28
N ILE A 7 24.72 -44.52 8.20
CA ILE A 7 24.18 -43.18 8.16
C ILE A 7 24.96 -42.33 7.13
N ALA A 8 26.26 -42.60 6.96
CA ALA A 8 27.10 -41.93 5.99
C ALA A 8 26.79 -42.33 4.52
N ALA A 9 26.10 -43.46 4.31
CA ALA A 9 25.66 -43.93 3.00
C ALA A 9 24.33 -43.33 2.52
N HIS A 10 23.63 -42.56 3.36
CA HIS A 10 22.55 -41.70 2.86
C HIS A 10 23.16 -40.64 1.96
N ARG A 11 22.79 -40.67 0.69
CA ARG A 11 23.15 -39.70 -0.33
C ARG A 11 22.87 -38.30 0.22
N THR A 12 23.88 -37.68 0.82
CA THR A 12 23.87 -36.25 1.10
C THR A 12 24.04 -35.56 -0.22
N ILE A 13 23.02 -34.81 -0.64
CA ILE A 13 23.14 -33.95 -1.80
C ILE A 13 24.00 -32.77 -1.35
N ASP A 14 25.15 -32.59 -1.97
CA ASP A 14 25.97 -31.40 -1.76
C ASP A 14 25.22 -30.21 -2.37
N VAL A 15 24.82 -29.30 -1.50
CA VAL A 15 24.08 -28.05 -1.86
C VAL A 15 24.94 -26.82 -1.65
N SER A 16 26.27 -26.99 -1.46
CA SER A 16 27.19 -25.87 -1.22
C SER A 16 27.24 -24.86 -2.35
N ASP A 17 27.00 -25.34 -3.59
CA ASP A 17 26.97 -24.49 -4.78
C ASP A 17 25.60 -23.82 -5.04
N LEU A 18 24.59 -24.17 -4.27
CA LEU A 18 23.29 -23.51 -4.41
C LEU A 18 23.30 -22.13 -3.77
N GLN A 19 22.78 -21.16 -4.50
CA GLN A 19 22.59 -19.82 -3.96
C GLN A 19 21.69 -19.89 -2.72
N SER A 20 22.13 -19.33 -1.62
CA SER A 20 21.37 -19.29 -0.35
C SER A 20 20.08 -18.45 -0.48
N THR A 21 19.99 -17.57 -1.47
CA THR A 21 18.85 -16.70 -1.70
C THR A 21 18.59 -16.56 -3.19
N VAL A 22 17.36 -16.82 -3.61
CA VAL A 22 16.91 -16.63 -5.00
C VAL A 22 16.24 -15.26 -5.10
N PHE A 23 16.65 -14.46 -6.09
CA PHE A 23 16.21 -13.06 -6.26
C PHE A 23 15.01 -12.87 -7.21
N ASP A 24 14.38 -13.94 -7.64
CA ASP A 24 13.30 -13.91 -8.62
C ASP A 24 11.99 -14.53 -8.08
N TYR A 25 11.06 -14.80 -8.97
CA TYR A 25 9.78 -15.46 -8.69
C TYR A 25 9.90 -16.81 -7.97
N ARG A 26 11.08 -17.39 -7.81
CA ARG A 26 11.34 -18.62 -7.05
C ARG A 26 11.47 -18.35 -5.55
N ALA A 27 11.69 -17.11 -5.15
CA ALA A 27 11.78 -16.75 -3.74
C ALA A 27 10.42 -16.96 -3.05
N PRO A 28 10.34 -17.69 -1.93
CA PRO A 28 9.08 -17.85 -1.19
C PRO A 28 8.45 -16.52 -0.77
N LEU A 29 9.26 -15.52 -0.46
CA LEU A 29 8.84 -14.17 -0.09
C LEU A 29 8.07 -13.48 -1.23
N TRP A 30 8.50 -13.69 -2.48
CA TRP A 30 7.80 -13.18 -3.65
C TRP A 30 6.36 -13.70 -3.75
N TRP A 31 6.18 -15.01 -3.56
CA TRP A 31 4.86 -15.62 -3.56
C TRP A 31 4.01 -15.19 -2.37
N GLY A 32 4.62 -15.08 -1.18
CA GLY A 32 3.95 -14.57 0.01
C GLY A 32 3.40 -13.17 -0.21
N ASN A 33 4.21 -12.26 -0.76
CA ASN A 33 3.76 -10.90 -1.11
C ASN A 33 2.68 -10.92 -2.19
N THR A 34 2.83 -11.72 -3.24
CA THR A 34 1.83 -11.81 -4.32
C THR A 34 0.47 -12.26 -3.78
N LEU A 35 0.44 -13.28 -2.92
CA LEU A 35 -0.80 -13.76 -2.29
C LEU A 35 -1.39 -12.69 -1.35
N LEU A 36 -0.55 -11.98 -0.59
CA LEU A 36 -0.99 -10.86 0.23
C LEU A 36 -1.67 -9.79 -0.63
N LEU A 37 -1.05 -9.34 -1.71
CA LEU A 37 -1.63 -8.36 -2.61
C LEU A 37 -2.97 -8.82 -3.21
N PHE A 38 -3.12 -10.11 -3.45
CA PHE A 38 -4.38 -10.67 -3.94
C PHE A 38 -5.51 -10.57 -2.90
N ILE A 39 -5.19 -10.89 -1.64
CA ILE A 39 -6.12 -10.78 -0.50
C ILE A 39 -6.52 -9.32 -0.30
N GLU A 40 -5.55 -8.42 -0.29
CA GLU A 40 -5.80 -6.97 -0.11
C GLU A 40 -6.61 -6.38 -1.28
N THR A 41 -6.35 -6.82 -2.50
CA THR A 41 -7.16 -6.43 -3.67
C THR A 41 -8.61 -6.90 -3.53
N ALA A 42 -8.83 -8.13 -3.07
CA ALA A 42 -10.18 -8.65 -2.83
C ALA A 42 -10.90 -7.85 -1.74
N MET A 43 -10.20 -7.45 -0.67
CA MET A 43 -10.74 -6.60 0.39
C MET A 43 -11.19 -5.23 -0.16
N PHE A 44 -10.37 -4.55 -0.97
CA PHE A 44 -10.80 -3.30 -1.61
C PHE A 44 -11.95 -3.54 -2.60
N GLY A 45 -11.97 -4.66 -3.32
CA GLY A 45 -13.09 -5.05 -4.19
C GLY A 45 -14.42 -5.16 -3.43
N ILE A 46 -14.40 -5.69 -2.21
CA ILE A 46 -15.58 -5.74 -1.33
C ILE A 46 -16.01 -4.32 -0.94
N LEU A 47 -15.08 -3.44 -0.55
CA LEU A 47 -15.40 -2.05 -0.20
C LEU A 47 -16.02 -1.30 -1.38
N VAL A 48 -15.49 -1.48 -2.60
CA VAL A 48 -16.06 -0.92 -3.83
C VAL A 48 -17.48 -1.45 -4.08
N THR A 49 -17.71 -2.74 -3.87
CA THR A 49 -19.05 -3.35 -4.01
C THR A 49 -20.04 -2.76 -3.00
N ILE A 50 -19.62 -2.58 -1.74
CA ILE A 50 -20.44 -1.94 -0.72
C ILE A 50 -20.73 -0.49 -1.10
N TYR A 51 -19.75 0.26 -1.61
CA TYR A 51 -19.95 1.64 -2.06
C TYR A 51 -21.05 1.74 -3.14
N PHE A 52 -20.99 0.90 -4.18
CA PHE A 52 -22.03 0.85 -5.21
C PHE A 52 -23.37 0.38 -4.66
N SER A 53 -23.40 -0.55 -3.71
CA SER A 53 -24.63 -0.96 -3.04
C SER A 53 -25.27 0.21 -2.29
N VAL A 54 -24.50 1.01 -1.58
CA VAL A 54 -24.98 2.23 -0.90
C VAL A 54 -25.51 3.23 -1.93
N MET A 55 -24.76 3.45 -3.02
CA MET A 55 -25.18 4.37 -4.10
C MET A 55 -26.53 3.97 -4.69
N MET A 56 -26.74 2.68 -5.00
CA MET A 56 -27.99 2.19 -5.61
C MET A 56 -29.19 2.23 -4.65
N ASN A 57 -28.97 2.17 -3.36
CA ASN A 57 -30.03 2.13 -2.35
C ASN A 57 -30.28 3.48 -1.66
N THR A 58 -29.61 4.56 -2.13
CA THR A 58 -29.73 5.89 -1.52
C THR A 58 -30.11 6.92 -2.60
N SER A 59 -31.21 7.62 -2.39
CA SER A 59 -31.64 8.72 -3.27
C SER A 59 -32.10 9.90 -2.41
N PRO A 60 -31.58 11.12 -2.61
CA PRO A 60 -30.47 11.47 -3.54
C PRO A 60 -29.12 10.90 -3.11
N PHE A 61 -28.19 10.80 -4.05
CA PHE A 61 -26.82 10.39 -3.76
C PHE A 61 -25.84 11.50 -4.22
N PRO A 62 -24.84 11.86 -3.38
CA PRO A 62 -24.64 11.44 -1.99
C PRO A 62 -25.74 12.00 -1.05
N PRO A 63 -26.11 11.25 0.01
CA PRO A 63 -27.23 11.63 0.88
C PRO A 63 -26.91 12.88 1.70
N PRO A 64 -27.77 13.90 1.70
CA PRO A 64 -27.64 15.05 2.59
C PRO A 64 -27.83 14.63 4.06
N ARG A 65 -27.22 15.36 4.99
CA ARG A 65 -27.43 15.17 6.42
C ARG A 65 -28.32 16.29 6.95
N VAL A 66 -29.58 16.00 7.11
CA VAL A 66 -30.59 16.95 7.64
C VAL A 66 -31.00 16.65 9.06
N ASP A 67 -30.71 15.45 9.56
CA ASP A 67 -31.18 14.98 10.88
C ASP A 67 -30.32 15.44 12.04
N ARG A 68 -29.15 16.02 11.78
CA ARG A 68 -28.18 16.48 12.80
C ARG A 68 -27.60 17.84 12.45
N LEU A 69 -27.28 18.61 13.48
CA LEU A 69 -26.62 19.90 13.34
C LEU A 69 -25.06 19.72 13.36
N PRO A 70 -24.32 20.47 12.53
CA PRO A 70 -24.81 21.35 11.48
C PRO A 70 -25.41 20.56 10.31
N VAL A 71 -26.45 21.12 9.69
CA VAL A 71 -27.08 20.53 8.51
C VAL A 71 -26.11 20.55 7.33
N LEU A 72 -26.01 19.45 6.59
CA LEU A 72 -25.13 19.30 5.44
C LEU A 72 -26.00 19.01 4.20
N TYR A 73 -26.18 20.02 3.35
CA TYR A 73 -26.95 19.88 2.09
C TYR A 73 -26.12 19.30 0.96
N ASP A 74 -24.84 19.66 0.91
CA ASP A 74 -23.89 19.17 -0.10
C ASP A 74 -22.77 18.38 0.55
N PRO A 75 -22.83 17.04 0.57
CA PRO A 75 -21.83 16.18 1.16
C PRO A 75 -20.68 15.82 0.18
N VAL A 76 -20.60 16.46 -0.99
CA VAL A 76 -19.55 16.16 -1.97
C VAL A 76 -18.18 16.62 -1.45
N PRO A 77 -17.18 15.71 -1.35
CA PRO A 77 -15.85 16.06 -0.82
C PRO A 77 -15.09 17.03 -1.74
N ASP A 78 -14.32 17.94 -1.18
CA ASP A 78 -13.43 18.81 -1.95
C ASP A 78 -12.38 18.02 -2.74
N LEU A 79 -12.00 18.53 -3.93
CA LEU A 79 -11.02 17.87 -4.81
C LEU A 79 -9.57 18.31 -4.58
N THR A 80 -9.34 19.45 -3.95
CA THR A 80 -8.01 20.07 -3.90
C THR A 80 -6.97 19.17 -3.24
N LEU A 81 -7.22 18.75 -2.00
CA LEU A 81 -6.30 17.89 -1.24
C LEU A 81 -6.19 16.48 -1.83
N PRO A 82 -7.30 15.81 -2.23
CA PRO A 82 -7.22 14.52 -2.90
C PRO A 82 -6.39 14.51 -4.18
N VAL A 83 -6.53 15.54 -5.02
CA VAL A 83 -5.73 15.65 -6.26
C VAL A 83 -4.25 15.87 -5.93
N ILE A 84 -3.93 16.74 -4.97
CA ILE A 84 -2.55 16.93 -4.53
C ILE A 84 -1.97 15.61 -4.02
N ASN A 85 -2.70 14.86 -3.21
CA ASN A 85 -2.27 13.56 -2.70
C ASN A 85 -2.08 12.53 -3.81
N LEU A 86 -2.97 12.48 -4.79
CA LEU A 86 -2.83 11.63 -5.97
C LEU A 86 -1.54 11.97 -6.74
N VAL A 87 -1.25 13.24 -6.97
CA VAL A 87 -0.02 13.69 -7.64
C VAL A 87 1.23 13.30 -6.83
N VAL A 88 1.21 13.47 -5.51
CA VAL A 88 2.29 13.06 -4.61
C VAL A 88 2.52 11.55 -4.68
N LEU A 89 1.46 10.74 -4.65
CA LEU A 89 1.55 9.28 -4.77
C LEU A 89 2.09 8.86 -6.15
N LEU A 90 1.63 9.46 -7.24
CA LEU A 90 2.15 9.18 -8.57
C LEU A 90 3.63 9.58 -8.70
N ALA A 91 4.02 10.74 -8.17
CA ALA A 91 5.41 11.18 -8.17
C ALA A 91 6.32 10.27 -7.35
N SER A 92 5.80 9.66 -6.30
CA SER A 92 6.53 8.71 -5.44
C SER A 92 6.92 7.41 -6.16
N LEU A 93 6.30 7.09 -7.30
CA LEU A 93 6.71 5.96 -8.12
C LEU A 93 8.14 6.13 -8.67
N ILE A 94 8.59 7.36 -8.87
CA ILE A 94 9.95 7.63 -9.37
C ILE A 94 11.01 7.12 -8.40
N PRO A 95 11.04 7.55 -7.12
CA PRO A 95 11.98 7.00 -6.15
C PRO A 95 11.72 5.50 -5.85
N GLY A 96 10.47 5.02 -5.91
CA GLY A 96 10.15 3.60 -5.75
C GLY A 96 10.77 2.72 -6.84
N ILE A 97 10.68 3.12 -8.12
CA ILE A 97 11.34 2.42 -9.23
C ILE A 97 12.86 2.48 -9.08
N TRP A 98 13.38 3.63 -8.67
CA TRP A 98 14.82 3.76 -8.43
C TRP A 98 15.29 2.87 -7.27
N LEU A 99 14.49 2.72 -6.22
CA LEU A 99 14.74 1.80 -5.12
C LEU A 99 14.86 0.35 -5.61
N ASP A 100 13.88 -0.14 -6.38
CA ASP A 100 13.89 -1.50 -6.94
C ASP A 100 15.12 -1.75 -7.84
N ILE A 101 15.42 -0.83 -8.75
CA ILE A 101 16.59 -0.94 -9.62
C ILE A 101 17.89 -0.94 -8.81
N SER A 102 17.98 -0.11 -7.78
CA SER A 102 19.18 0.01 -6.94
C SER A 102 19.37 -1.21 -6.05
N ALA A 103 18.27 -1.79 -5.55
CA ALA A 103 18.27 -3.03 -4.79
C ALA A 103 18.79 -4.20 -5.65
N ARG A 104 18.29 -4.34 -6.88
CA ARG A 104 18.76 -5.37 -7.84
C ARG A 104 20.23 -5.20 -8.20
N LYS A 105 20.75 -3.98 -8.27
CA LYS A 105 22.16 -3.67 -8.51
C LYS A 105 23.01 -3.74 -7.25
N ARG A 106 22.42 -4.02 -6.08
CA ARG A 106 23.10 -4.08 -4.78
C ARG A 106 23.90 -2.82 -4.44
N ASN A 107 23.42 -1.66 -4.90
CA ASN A 107 24.06 -0.38 -4.64
C ASN A 107 23.54 0.21 -3.33
N ALA A 108 24.20 -0.08 -2.22
CA ALA A 108 23.78 0.35 -0.88
C ALA A 108 23.64 1.88 -0.73
N ARG A 109 24.46 2.68 -1.43
CA ARG A 109 24.33 4.14 -1.37
C ARG A 109 23.06 4.62 -2.05
N ALA A 110 22.78 4.12 -3.26
CA ALA A 110 21.58 4.47 -4.00
C ALA A 110 20.31 4.00 -3.28
N VAL A 111 20.33 2.80 -2.69
CA VAL A 111 19.22 2.27 -1.87
C VAL A 111 18.91 3.18 -0.68
N LYS A 112 19.92 3.63 0.08
CA LYS A 112 19.72 4.56 1.21
C LYS A 112 19.03 5.86 0.77
N ILE A 113 19.49 6.44 -0.32
CA ILE A 113 18.91 7.70 -0.83
C ILE A 113 17.48 7.45 -1.34
N ALA A 114 17.26 6.38 -2.10
CA ALA A 114 15.94 6.03 -2.62
C ALA A 114 14.93 5.76 -1.49
N LEU A 115 15.31 5.01 -0.44
CA LEU A 115 14.47 4.77 0.74
C LEU A 115 14.11 6.07 1.47
N ILE A 116 15.08 6.98 1.67
CA ILE A 116 14.81 8.29 2.29
C ILE A 116 13.79 9.08 1.47
N LEU A 117 13.94 9.08 0.14
CA LEU A 117 13.01 9.77 -0.73
C LEU A 117 11.62 9.12 -0.71
N THR A 118 11.52 7.79 -0.82
CA THR A 118 10.24 7.06 -0.76
C THR A 118 9.55 7.32 0.57
N LEU A 119 10.28 7.25 1.69
CA LEU A 119 9.74 7.54 3.01
C LEU A 119 9.27 9.00 3.14
N SER A 120 9.97 9.96 2.52
CA SER A 120 9.56 11.36 2.53
C SER A 120 8.22 11.56 1.79
N PHE A 121 8.02 10.90 0.64
CA PHE A 121 6.73 10.91 -0.07
C PHE A 121 5.63 10.20 0.72
N ASN A 122 5.96 9.09 1.39
CA ASN A 122 5.05 8.37 2.27
C ASN A 122 4.54 9.28 3.39
N ILE A 123 5.43 9.93 4.12
CA ILE A 123 5.09 10.88 5.19
C ILE A 123 4.26 12.06 4.64
N ALA A 124 4.64 12.61 3.49
CA ALA A 124 3.89 13.69 2.86
C ALA A 124 2.45 13.26 2.53
N SER A 125 2.28 12.05 1.98
CA SER A 125 0.96 11.48 1.69
C SER A 125 0.11 11.27 2.96
N ILE A 126 0.71 10.80 4.06
CA ILE A 126 0.03 10.65 5.35
C ILE A 126 -0.44 12.02 5.87
N VAL A 127 0.41 13.03 5.82
CA VAL A 127 0.08 14.38 6.29
C VAL A 127 -1.04 14.99 5.46
N ILE A 128 -0.98 14.88 4.12
CA ILE A 128 -2.04 15.36 3.24
C ILE A 128 -3.34 14.63 3.51
N ARG A 129 -3.31 13.31 3.71
CA ARG A 129 -4.47 12.48 4.03
C ARG A 129 -5.12 12.89 5.36
N TYR A 130 -4.33 13.27 6.35
CA TYR A 130 -4.85 13.79 7.61
C TYR A 130 -5.69 15.06 7.40
N PHE A 131 -5.17 16.03 6.63
CA PHE A 131 -5.92 17.24 6.29
C PHE A 131 -7.11 16.95 5.38
N GLU A 132 -7.02 15.96 4.52
CA GLU A 132 -8.12 15.49 3.68
C GLU A 132 -9.28 14.95 4.54
N PHE A 133 -8.99 14.16 5.58
CA PHE A 133 -10.02 13.72 6.54
C PHE A 133 -10.66 14.89 7.30
N ASP A 134 -9.86 15.89 7.68
CA ASP A 134 -10.35 17.09 8.36
C ASP A 134 -11.22 17.97 7.44
N SER A 135 -10.94 17.97 6.14
CA SER A 135 -11.70 18.70 5.12
C SER A 135 -12.96 17.98 4.63
N LEU A 136 -13.19 16.73 5.03
CA LEU A 136 -14.44 16.04 4.70
C LEU A 136 -15.62 16.71 5.42
N HIS A 137 -16.65 17.08 4.66
CA HIS A 137 -17.85 17.74 5.22
C HIS A 137 -18.71 16.81 6.05
N PHE A 138 -18.47 15.50 6.02
CA PHE A 138 -19.21 14.45 6.71
C PHE A 138 -18.30 13.56 7.55
N LYS A 139 -18.90 12.92 8.55
CA LYS A 139 -18.20 11.97 9.44
C LYS A 139 -18.60 10.53 9.11
N TRP A 140 -17.77 9.59 9.57
CA TRP A 140 -17.99 8.15 9.38
C TRP A 140 -19.32 7.64 9.96
N ASN A 141 -19.90 8.32 10.96
CA ASN A 141 -21.14 7.94 11.65
C ASN A 141 -22.36 8.73 11.21
N ASP A 142 -22.28 9.57 10.18
CA ASP A 142 -23.42 10.38 9.75
C ASP A 142 -24.43 9.54 8.94
N ASN A 143 -23.95 8.70 8.04
CA ASN A 143 -24.76 7.82 7.20
C ASN A 143 -23.90 6.71 6.57
N ALA A 144 -24.52 5.80 5.83
CA ALA A 144 -23.83 4.69 5.16
C ALA A 144 -22.79 5.16 4.13
N TYR A 145 -23.05 6.26 3.41
CA TYR A 145 -22.10 6.87 2.48
C TYR A 145 -20.84 7.38 3.22
N GLY A 146 -21.03 8.11 4.33
CA GLY A 146 -19.94 8.56 5.17
C GLY A 146 -19.12 7.39 5.71
N SER A 147 -19.78 6.35 6.21
CA SER A 147 -19.12 5.15 6.76
C SER A 147 -18.24 4.47 5.71
N ILE A 148 -18.76 4.20 4.50
CA ILE A 148 -17.99 3.47 3.48
C ILE A 148 -16.86 4.34 2.90
N THR A 149 -17.08 5.64 2.73
CA THR A 149 -16.06 6.58 2.25
C THR A 149 -14.89 6.66 3.24
N TRP A 150 -15.19 6.85 4.54
CA TRP A 150 -14.17 6.85 5.58
C TRP A 150 -13.43 5.52 5.69
N MET A 151 -14.12 4.39 5.48
CA MET A 151 -13.52 3.07 5.50
C MET A 151 -12.53 2.91 4.34
N ILE A 152 -12.89 3.30 3.12
CA ILE A 152 -11.99 3.23 1.93
C ILE A 152 -10.75 4.09 2.15
N LEU A 153 -10.93 5.35 2.57
CA LEU A 153 -9.82 6.27 2.84
C LEU A 153 -8.92 5.77 3.97
N GLY A 154 -9.53 5.30 5.07
CA GLY A 154 -8.83 4.81 6.25
C GLY A 154 -8.05 3.53 5.97
N MET A 155 -8.63 2.58 5.24
CA MET A 155 -7.93 1.35 4.85
C MET A 155 -6.74 1.65 3.94
N HIS A 156 -6.90 2.53 2.95
CA HIS A 156 -5.78 2.96 2.12
C HIS A 156 -4.68 3.65 2.95
N LEU A 157 -5.05 4.54 3.87
CA LEU A 157 -4.10 5.19 4.78
C LEU A 157 -3.37 4.18 5.67
N LEU A 158 -4.07 3.16 6.17
CA LEU A 158 -3.47 2.11 7.00
C LEU A 158 -2.36 1.37 6.25
N HIS A 159 -2.57 1.07 4.96
CA HIS A 159 -1.55 0.43 4.12
C HIS A 159 -0.34 1.35 3.89
N ILE A 160 -0.56 2.65 3.68
CA ILE A 160 0.54 3.63 3.57
C ILE A 160 1.34 3.68 4.88
N ILE A 161 0.70 3.67 6.03
CA ILE A 161 1.37 3.68 7.34
C ILE A 161 2.15 2.38 7.55
N ALA A 162 1.54 1.23 7.26
CA ALA A 162 2.18 -0.08 7.41
C ALA A 162 3.47 -0.16 6.58
N LEU A 163 3.40 0.27 5.31
CA LEU A 163 4.57 0.31 4.45
C LEU A 163 5.61 1.33 4.93
N GLY A 164 5.18 2.48 5.43
CA GLY A 164 6.11 3.46 6.03
C GLY A 164 6.89 2.89 7.21
N CYS A 165 6.26 2.08 8.04
CA CYS A 165 6.94 1.36 9.13
C CYS A 165 7.95 0.34 8.59
N GLU A 166 7.61 -0.38 7.52
CA GLU A 166 8.52 -1.31 6.83
C GLU A 166 9.72 -0.58 6.22
N ASP A 167 9.48 0.54 5.52
CA ASP A 167 10.54 1.39 4.94
C ASP A 167 11.51 1.89 6.01
N ILE A 168 11.02 2.31 7.18
CA ILE A 168 11.84 2.73 8.32
C ILE A 168 12.70 1.56 8.79
N TYR A 169 12.12 0.38 8.95
CA TYR A 169 12.84 -0.81 9.36
C TYR A 169 13.96 -1.16 8.36
N LEU A 170 13.67 -1.20 7.07
CA LEU A 170 14.62 -1.49 6.01
C LEU A 170 15.72 -0.42 5.92
N LEU A 171 15.38 0.85 6.14
CA LEU A 171 16.33 1.95 6.17
C LEU A 171 17.33 1.77 7.32
N ILE A 172 16.85 1.54 8.55
CA ILE A 172 17.70 1.29 9.74
C ILE A 172 18.59 0.08 9.48
N TRP A 173 18.04 -1.01 8.97
CA TRP A 173 18.79 -2.21 8.66
C TRP A 173 19.91 -1.95 7.64
N THR A 174 19.60 -1.24 6.55
CA THR A 174 20.57 -0.90 5.50
C THR A 174 21.72 -0.02 6.05
N PHE A 175 21.44 0.82 7.06
CA PHE A 175 22.48 1.61 7.71
C PHE A 175 23.37 0.78 8.65
N VAL A 176 22.79 -0.14 9.40
CA VAL A 176 23.47 -0.90 10.45
C VAL A 176 24.23 -2.11 9.91
N LYS A 177 23.59 -2.89 9.03
CA LYS A 177 24.15 -4.17 8.54
C LYS A 177 24.59 -4.14 7.07
N GLY A 178 24.23 -3.08 6.35
CA GLY A 178 24.52 -2.99 4.91
C GLY A 178 23.54 -3.79 4.07
N MET A 179 23.96 -4.14 2.85
CA MET A 179 23.18 -4.84 1.84
C MET A 179 23.65 -6.30 1.75
N ASP A 180 22.78 -7.25 1.99
CA ASP A 180 22.96 -8.67 1.67
C ASP A 180 21.91 -9.13 0.66
N ASP A 181 22.02 -10.36 0.16
CA ASP A 181 21.14 -10.91 -0.86
C ASP A 181 19.68 -11.00 -0.41
N LYS A 182 19.47 -11.33 0.85
CA LYS A 182 18.13 -11.41 1.44
C LYS A 182 17.47 -10.04 1.49
N HIS A 183 18.21 -9.02 1.92
CA HIS A 183 17.71 -7.64 1.98
C HIS A 183 17.36 -7.06 0.62
N ALA A 184 18.10 -7.43 -0.43
CA ALA A 184 17.76 -7.02 -1.77
C ALA A 184 16.40 -7.55 -2.23
N VAL A 185 16.02 -8.77 -1.80
CA VAL A 185 14.68 -9.32 -2.07
C VAL A 185 13.61 -8.57 -1.29
N ASP A 186 13.84 -8.29 0.00
CA ASP A 186 12.91 -7.55 0.84
C ASP A 186 12.60 -6.18 0.22
N LEU A 187 13.64 -5.42 -0.16
CA LEU A 187 13.50 -4.11 -0.80
C LEU A 187 12.72 -4.14 -2.12
N THR A 188 12.91 -5.19 -2.94
CA THR A 188 12.16 -5.35 -4.18
C THR A 188 10.69 -5.67 -3.91
N VAL A 189 10.41 -6.51 -2.93
CA VAL A 189 9.05 -6.88 -2.53
C VAL A 189 8.31 -5.66 -1.98
N THR A 190 8.96 -4.86 -1.13
CA THR A 190 8.43 -3.59 -0.62
C THR A 190 8.14 -2.59 -1.73
N ALA A 191 9.02 -2.47 -2.74
CA ALA A 191 8.76 -1.62 -3.90
C ALA A 191 7.53 -2.08 -4.70
N VAL A 192 7.35 -3.39 -4.89
CA VAL A 192 6.16 -3.96 -5.56
C VAL A 192 4.89 -3.66 -4.77
N TYR A 193 4.95 -3.78 -3.45
CA TYR A 193 3.82 -3.42 -2.57
C TYR A 193 3.46 -1.92 -2.69
N TRP A 194 4.47 -1.04 -2.78
CA TRP A 194 4.25 0.40 -3.03
C TRP A 194 3.55 0.66 -4.37
N TYR A 195 3.97 -0.01 -5.46
CA TYR A 195 3.30 0.13 -6.76
C TYR A 195 1.83 -0.29 -6.69
N TRP A 196 1.55 -1.34 -5.93
CA TRP A 196 0.18 -1.79 -5.72
C TRP A 196 -0.65 -0.75 -4.94
N ILE A 197 -0.13 -0.18 -3.84
CA ILE A 197 -0.82 0.87 -3.07
C ILE A 197 -1.19 2.06 -3.97
N VAL A 198 -0.23 2.55 -4.75
CA VAL A 198 -0.48 3.66 -5.68
C VAL A 198 -1.49 3.26 -6.77
N GLY A 199 -1.37 2.04 -7.32
CA GLY A 199 -2.28 1.51 -8.32
C GLY A 199 -3.73 1.39 -7.83
N ILE A 200 -3.93 0.86 -6.64
CA ILE A 200 -5.25 0.80 -6.00
C ILE A 200 -5.83 2.20 -5.80
N TRP A 201 -5.01 3.17 -5.39
CA TRP A 201 -5.49 4.54 -5.21
C TRP A 201 -5.96 5.19 -6.52
N VAL A 202 -5.28 4.94 -7.63
CA VAL A 202 -5.71 5.41 -8.96
C VAL A 202 -7.11 4.91 -9.31
N LEU A 203 -7.49 3.71 -8.85
CA LEU A 203 -8.83 3.16 -9.06
C LEU A 203 -9.86 3.70 -8.04
N LEU A 204 -9.46 3.91 -6.79
CA LEU A 204 -10.34 4.37 -5.73
C LEU A 204 -10.60 5.88 -5.79
N PHE A 205 -9.66 6.68 -6.28
CA PHE A 205 -9.79 8.12 -6.37
C PHE A 205 -11.04 8.56 -7.19
N PRO A 206 -11.26 8.07 -8.43
CA PRO A 206 -12.46 8.41 -9.17
C PRO A 206 -13.75 7.92 -8.47
N LEU A 207 -13.71 6.76 -7.83
CA LEU A 207 -14.86 6.24 -7.10
C LEU A 207 -15.29 7.18 -5.97
N VAL A 208 -14.35 7.63 -5.16
CA VAL A 208 -14.62 8.43 -3.96
C VAL A 208 -14.93 9.89 -4.30
N TYR A 209 -14.24 10.46 -5.30
CA TYR A 209 -14.28 11.90 -5.57
C TYR A 209 -15.00 12.31 -6.85
N LEU A 210 -15.03 11.47 -7.89
CA LEU A 210 -15.65 11.82 -9.15
C LEU A 210 -17.08 11.25 -9.25
N VAL A 211 -17.33 10.03 -8.82
CA VAL A 211 -18.67 9.42 -8.88
C VAL A 211 -19.72 10.27 -8.16
N PRO A 212 -19.53 10.79 -6.95
CA PRO A 212 -20.53 11.63 -6.30
C PRO A 212 -20.92 12.88 -7.11
N ARG A 213 -19.96 13.44 -7.85
CA ARG A 213 -20.18 14.62 -8.72
C ARG A 213 -20.88 14.31 -10.04
N MET A 214 -20.84 13.05 -10.47
CA MET A 214 -21.48 12.63 -11.74
C MET A 214 -22.92 12.20 -11.57
N VAL A 215 -23.31 11.87 -10.34
CA VAL A 215 -24.65 11.34 -10.01
C VAL A 215 -25.53 12.42 -9.37
N GLU A 216 -24.95 13.54 -8.94
CA GLU A 216 -25.65 14.74 -8.49
C GLU A 216 -26.47 15.36 -9.65
#